data_13a19853315981f1dfb0496de107b6d4
#
_entry.id   13a19853315981f1dfb0496de107b6d4
#
_cell.length_a   1.000
_cell.length_b   1.000
_cell.length_c   1.000
_cell.angle_alpha   90.00
_cell.angle_beta   90.00
_cell.angle_gamma   90.00
#
_symmetry.space_group_name_H-M   'P 1'
#
loop_
_entity.id
_entity.type
_entity.pdbx_description
1 polymer ?
#
loop_
_entity_poly.entity_id
_entity_poly.type
_entity_poly.pdbx_seq_one_letter_code
_entity_poly.pdbx_strand_id
1 'polypeptide(L)'
;MRRILALVLCLGLLVFPVRGSESEKYVALTFDDGPSGRFTRRLLEGLDQRGVKATFLLCGYRLKDYKDTGRAIYEAGHEIGLHGYSHDNMGKMSYREVVNEIADTMALLPEGCKPVFLRPPGGASSEALSQAAKNAGLALLNWSVDPKDWAIHDAAAVETAVVDTVQDGDVILLHDMCESSVDAALAIVDRLLGQGFRFVTVSELAAIKGVVPQPGQMYCKFR
;
A
#
# COMPACT_ATOMS: atom_id res chain seq x y z
N MET A 1 2.31 83.28 5.39
CA MET A 1 2.02 82.32 4.32
C MET A 1 2.72 80.99 4.68
N ARG A 2 2.01 80.04 5.28
CA ARG A 2 2.49 78.68 5.64
C ARG A 2 2.16 77.70 4.52
N ARG A 3 3.21 77.14 3.91
CA ARG A 3 3.04 76.10 2.89
C ARG A 3 2.94 74.73 3.61
N ILE A 4 1.82 74.07 3.50
CA ILE A 4 1.58 72.68 3.97
C ILE A 4 2.09 71.76 2.89
N LEU A 5 3.10 70.98 3.20
CA LEU A 5 3.64 69.90 2.34
C LEU A 5 2.83 68.65 2.60
N ALA A 6 2.02 68.18 1.65
CA ALA A 6 1.29 66.94 1.75
C ALA A 6 2.20 65.79 1.34
N LEU A 7 2.50 64.89 2.30
CA LEU A 7 3.23 63.65 2.08
C LEU A 7 2.25 62.59 1.56
N VAL A 8 2.38 62.22 0.30
CA VAL A 8 1.59 61.12 -0.31
C VAL A 8 2.35 59.81 0.01
N LEU A 9 1.78 59.01 0.91
CA LEU A 9 2.29 57.67 1.26
C LEU A 9 1.76 56.67 0.22
N CYS A 10 2.61 56.30 -0.76
CA CYS A 10 2.29 55.18 -1.66
C CYS A 10 2.45 53.85 -0.94
N LEU A 11 1.34 53.25 -0.53
CA LEU A 11 1.28 51.89 0.00
C LEU A 11 1.42 50.91 -1.16
N GLY A 12 2.61 50.40 -1.42
CA GLY A 12 2.84 49.33 -2.40
C GLY A 12 2.20 48.02 -1.90
N LEU A 13 1.12 47.57 -2.53
CA LEU A 13 0.58 46.21 -2.34
C LEU A 13 1.59 45.19 -2.89
N LEU A 14 2.33 44.52 -1.99
CA LEU A 14 3.09 43.33 -2.31
C LEU A 14 2.11 42.20 -2.61
N VAL A 15 1.81 41.98 -3.89
CA VAL A 15 1.08 40.79 -4.35
C VAL A 15 2.05 39.61 -4.32
N PHE A 16 1.97 38.80 -3.26
CA PHE A 16 2.63 37.49 -3.25
C PHE A 16 1.87 36.59 -4.20
N PRO A 17 2.56 35.89 -5.15
CA PRO A 17 1.89 34.90 -5.98
C PRO A 17 1.37 33.80 -5.05
N VAL A 18 0.06 33.61 -5.02
CA VAL A 18 -0.56 32.41 -4.44
C VAL A 18 -0.07 31.25 -5.31
N ARG A 19 0.91 30.50 -4.80
CA ARG A 19 1.31 29.24 -5.38
C ARG A 19 0.07 28.35 -5.32
N GLY A 20 -0.53 28.08 -6.45
CA GLY A 20 -1.62 27.12 -6.53
C GLY A 20 -1.20 25.84 -5.81
N SER A 21 -1.97 25.40 -4.83
CA SER A 21 -1.77 24.13 -4.15
C SER A 21 -1.90 23.06 -5.22
N GLU A 22 -0.76 22.50 -5.71
CA GLU A 22 -0.81 21.22 -6.41
C GLU A 22 -1.52 20.25 -5.47
N SER A 23 -2.55 19.60 -5.97
CA SER A 23 -3.28 18.59 -5.19
C SER A 23 -2.28 17.52 -4.76
N GLU A 24 -2.21 17.22 -3.46
CA GLU A 24 -1.35 16.18 -2.95
C GLU A 24 -1.66 14.85 -3.64
N LYS A 25 -0.64 14.13 -4.08
CA LYS A 25 -0.75 12.83 -4.73
C LYS A 25 -0.49 11.73 -3.71
N TYR A 26 -1.41 10.79 -3.62
CA TYR A 26 -1.34 9.68 -2.67
C TYR A 26 -1.24 8.35 -3.39
N VAL A 27 -0.41 7.43 -2.90
CA VAL A 27 -0.28 6.07 -3.40
C VAL A 27 -0.18 5.08 -2.25
N ALA A 28 -0.63 3.85 -2.47
CA ALA A 28 -0.42 2.74 -1.55
C ALA A 28 0.66 1.80 -2.09
N LEU A 29 1.73 1.62 -1.29
CA LEU A 29 2.73 0.60 -1.56
C LEU A 29 2.31 -0.69 -0.86
N THR A 30 2.25 -1.80 -1.60
CA THR A 30 1.79 -3.08 -1.06
C THR A 30 2.79 -4.19 -1.32
N PHE A 31 2.92 -5.11 -0.36
CA PHE A 31 3.84 -6.23 -0.41
C PHE A 31 3.11 -7.55 -0.21
N ASP A 32 3.25 -8.46 -1.16
CA ASP A 32 2.63 -9.79 -1.16
C ASP A 32 3.62 -10.87 -0.71
N ASP A 33 3.10 -12.06 -0.41
CA ASP A 33 3.80 -13.31 -0.08
C ASP A 33 4.54 -13.34 1.27
N GLY A 34 4.67 -12.22 1.95
CA GLY A 34 5.35 -12.14 3.24
C GLY A 34 4.60 -12.81 4.40
N PRO A 35 5.18 -12.74 5.61
CA PRO A 35 6.47 -12.13 5.89
C PRO A 35 7.63 -13.04 5.54
N SER A 36 8.77 -12.46 5.16
CA SER A 36 10.05 -13.14 5.12
C SER A 36 10.87 -12.75 6.36
N GLY A 37 11.89 -13.54 6.71
CA GLY A 37 12.72 -13.23 7.88
C GLY A 37 13.51 -11.93 7.72
N ARG A 38 14.66 -12.01 7.02
CA ARG A 38 15.59 -10.87 6.90
C ARG A 38 15.13 -9.77 5.95
N PHE A 39 14.45 -10.12 4.86
CA PHE A 39 14.09 -9.14 3.83
C PHE A 39 12.97 -8.22 4.31
N THR A 40 11.91 -8.76 4.92
CA THR A 40 10.86 -7.95 5.55
C THR A 40 11.43 -7.03 6.63
N ARG A 41 12.34 -7.53 7.50
CA ARG A 41 12.95 -6.69 8.53
C ARG A 41 13.75 -5.52 7.93
N ARG A 42 14.58 -5.79 6.92
CA ARG A 42 15.33 -4.76 6.20
C ARG A 42 14.40 -3.72 5.55
N LEU A 43 13.28 -4.19 4.97
CA LEU A 43 12.27 -3.32 4.39
C LEU A 43 11.63 -2.42 5.45
N LEU A 44 11.24 -2.98 6.60
CA LEU A 44 10.65 -2.21 7.71
C LEU A 44 11.58 -1.11 8.20
N GLU A 45 12.87 -1.43 8.39
CA GLU A 45 13.89 -0.43 8.77
C GLU A 45 14.01 0.68 7.72
N GLY A 46 14.02 0.32 6.45
CA GLY A 46 14.10 1.29 5.35
C GLY A 46 12.86 2.19 5.21
N LEU A 47 11.66 1.64 5.42
CA LEU A 47 10.40 2.39 5.43
C LEU A 47 10.32 3.33 6.64
N ASP A 48 10.73 2.88 7.82
CA ASP A 48 10.75 3.68 9.05
C ASP A 48 11.67 4.90 8.91
N GLN A 49 12.89 4.72 8.38
CA GLN A 49 13.84 5.80 8.10
C GLN A 49 13.26 6.89 7.17
N ARG A 50 12.27 6.55 6.35
CA ARG A 50 11.59 7.44 5.41
C ARG A 50 10.25 7.95 5.93
N GLY A 51 9.81 7.50 7.11
CA GLY A 51 8.51 7.84 7.69
C GLY A 51 7.33 7.34 6.86
N VAL A 52 7.50 6.23 6.11
CA VAL A 52 6.50 5.67 5.19
C VAL A 52 5.80 4.49 5.80
N LYS A 53 4.46 4.43 5.66
CA LYS A 53 3.65 3.25 5.97
C LYS A 53 3.22 2.57 4.67
N ALA A 54 3.03 1.25 4.76
CA ALA A 54 2.66 0.39 3.63
C ALA A 54 1.63 -0.65 4.07
N THR A 55 1.09 -1.42 3.12
CA THR A 55 0.17 -2.52 3.40
C THR A 55 0.82 -3.84 3.01
N PHE A 56 0.84 -4.79 3.93
CA PHE A 56 1.42 -6.12 3.74
C PHE A 56 0.30 -7.16 3.61
N LEU A 57 0.23 -7.85 2.50
CA LEU A 57 -0.73 -8.93 2.22
C LEU A 57 -0.04 -10.25 2.57
N LEU A 58 -0.31 -10.79 3.77
CA LEU A 58 0.48 -11.87 4.34
C LEU A 58 -0.14 -13.24 4.06
N CYS A 59 0.73 -14.23 3.75
CA CYS A 59 0.35 -15.63 3.65
C CYS A 59 0.38 -16.32 5.02
N GLY A 60 -0.64 -17.18 5.28
CA GLY A 60 -0.76 -17.86 6.56
C GLY A 60 0.42 -18.78 6.87
N TYR A 61 0.89 -19.57 5.90
CA TYR A 61 2.06 -20.45 6.10
C TYR A 61 3.33 -19.65 6.46
N ARG A 62 3.48 -18.44 5.91
CA ARG A 62 4.62 -17.57 6.24
C ARG A 62 4.48 -16.97 7.63
N LEU A 63 3.28 -16.54 8.01
CA LEU A 63 3.00 -16.07 9.38
C LEU A 63 3.31 -17.15 10.43
N LYS A 64 3.03 -18.42 10.12
CA LYS A 64 3.37 -19.53 10.99
C LYS A 64 4.89 -19.63 11.25
N ASP A 65 5.68 -19.47 10.17
CA ASP A 65 7.15 -19.61 10.24
C ASP A 65 7.85 -18.33 10.75
N TYR A 66 7.28 -17.16 10.50
CA TYR A 66 7.87 -15.85 10.81
C TYR A 66 6.95 -14.97 11.67
N LYS A 67 6.36 -15.56 12.71
CA LYS A 67 5.39 -14.91 13.60
C LYS A 67 5.90 -13.58 14.18
N ASP A 68 7.16 -13.52 14.60
CA ASP A 68 7.76 -12.31 15.17
C ASP A 68 7.93 -11.20 14.11
N THR A 69 8.17 -11.57 12.86
CA THR A 69 8.22 -10.59 11.77
C THR A 69 6.81 -10.05 11.44
N GLY A 70 5.78 -10.92 11.43
CA GLY A 70 4.39 -10.49 11.30
C GLY A 70 3.98 -9.51 12.40
N ARG A 71 4.40 -9.78 13.65
CA ARG A 71 4.18 -8.86 14.77
C ARG A 71 4.92 -7.54 14.57
N ALA A 72 6.17 -7.56 14.11
CA ALA A 72 6.95 -6.35 13.86
C ALA A 72 6.32 -5.44 12.79
N ILE A 73 5.72 -6.02 11.73
CA ILE A 73 4.94 -5.27 10.73
C ILE A 73 3.80 -4.49 11.41
N TYR A 74 3.03 -5.18 12.26
CA TYR A 74 1.88 -4.59 12.96
C TYR A 74 2.30 -3.51 13.96
N GLU A 75 3.30 -3.79 14.80
CA GLU A 75 3.81 -2.86 15.81
C GLU A 75 4.48 -1.62 15.19
N ALA A 76 5.04 -1.75 13.99
CA ALA A 76 5.55 -0.62 13.22
C ALA A 76 4.43 0.25 12.60
N GLY A 77 3.15 -0.11 12.77
CA GLY A 77 2.00 0.67 12.30
C GLY A 77 1.72 0.52 10.80
N HIS A 78 2.20 -0.55 10.17
CA HIS A 78 1.80 -0.91 8.82
C HIS A 78 0.43 -1.61 8.82
N GLU A 79 -0.29 -1.51 7.72
CA GLU A 79 -1.52 -2.26 7.53
C GLU A 79 -1.21 -3.70 7.14
N ILE A 80 -1.96 -4.66 7.72
CA ILE A 80 -1.91 -6.07 7.36
C ILE A 80 -3.21 -6.46 6.69
N GLY A 81 -3.13 -7.04 5.50
CA GLY A 81 -4.18 -7.77 4.82
C GLY A 81 -3.83 -9.24 4.68
N LEU A 82 -4.73 -10.01 4.07
CA LEU A 82 -4.58 -11.45 3.85
C LEU A 82 -4.18 -11.75 2.41
N HIS A 83 -3.35 -12.81 2.24
CA HIS A 83 -2.97 -13.33 0.92
C HIS A 83 -3.24 -14.84 0.77
N GLY A 84 -4.28 -15.34 1.48
CA GLY A 84 -4.54 -16.76 1.64
C GLY A 84 -3.58 -17.41 2.64
N TYR A 85 -3.82 -18.72 2.93
CA TYR A 85 -2.92 -19.48 3.79
C TYR A 85 -1.80 -20.14 2.99
N SER A 86 -2.17 -20.87 1.92
CA SER A 86 -1.27 -21.71 1.12
C SER A 86 -0.57 -20.98 -0.03
N HIS A 87 -1.07 -19.81 -0.44
CA HIS A 87 -0.76 -19.13 -1.69
C HIS A 87 -1.27 -19.88 -2.95
N ASP A 88 -2.22 -20.77 -2.82
CA ASP A 88 -2.85 -21.44 -3.95
C ASP A 88 -3.86 -20.53 -4.66
N ASN A 89 -4.21 -20.88 -5.91
CA ASN A 89 -5.15 -20.10 -6.71
C ASN A 89 -6.56 -20.15 -6.14
N MET A 90 -6.92 -19.18 -5.32
CA MET A 90 -8.23 -19.07 -4.66
C MET A 90 -9.40 -18.95 -5.64
N GLY A 91 -9.16 -18.56 -6.90
CA GLY A 91 -10.20 -18.49 -7.93
C GLY A 91 -10.70 -19.85 -8.40
N LYS A 92 -9.93 -20.93 -8.12
CA LYS A 92 -10.30 -22.32 -8.44
C LYS A 92 -10.82 -23.09 -7.24
N MET A 93 -10.83 -22.50 -6.06
CA MET A 93 -11.29 -23.11 -4.81
C MET A 93 -12.81 -23.06 -4.69
N SER A 94 -13.36 -24.07 -4.03
CA SER A 94 -14.74 -24.03 -3.56
C SER A 94 -14.90 -22.97 -2.47
N TYR A 95 -16.12 -22.53 -2.22
CA TYR A 95 -16.44 -21.59 -1.13
C TYR A 95 -15.85 -22.03 0.23
N ARG A 96 -15.94 -23.33 0.56
CA ARG A 96 -15.44 -23.87 1.83
C ARG A 96 -13.92 -23.81 1.93
N GLU A 97 -13.22 -24.09 0.84
CA GLU A 97 -11.76 -23.99 0.79
C GLU A 97 -11.32 -22.53 0.99
N VAL A 98 -11.98 -21.57 0.31
CA VAL A 98 -11.68 -20.14 0.50
C VAL A 98 -11.93 -19.70 1.96
N VAL A 99 -13.04 -20.14 2.58
CA VAL A 99 -13.32 -19.83 3.99
C VAL A 99 -12.20 -20.37 4.90
N ASN A 100 -11.70 -21.58 4.64
CA ASN A 100 -10.58 -22.15 5.41
C ASN A 100 -9.30 -21.33 5.21
N GLU A 101 -8.92 -20.99 3.98
CA GLU A 101 -7.76 -20.13 3.67
C GLU A 101 -7.80 -18.80 4.46
N ILE A 102 -8.97 -18.16 4.50
CA ILE A 102 -9.18 -16.92 5.25
C ILE A 102 -9.06 -17.17 6.76
N ALA A 103 -9.80 -18.15 7.29
CA ALA A 103 -9.86 -18.40 8.73
C ALA A 103 -8.51 -18.83 9.32
N ASP A 104 -7.80 -19.73 8.63
CA ASP A 104 -6.50 -20.25 9.05
C ASP A 104 -5.43 -19.14 9.03
N THR A 105 -5.50 -18.21 8.08
CA THR A 105 -4.60 -17.03 8.06
C THR A 105 -4.94 -16.06 9.17
N MET A 106 -6.23 -15.74 9.36
CA MET A 106 -6.68 -14.83 10.42
C MET A 106 -6.27 -15.30 11.81
N ALA A 107 -6.28 -16.61 12.06
CA ALA A 107 -5.89 -17.19 13.35
C ALA A 107 -4.39 -16.97 13.70
N LEU A 108 -3.57 -16.62 12.72
CA LEU A 108 -2.12 -16.39 12.88
C LEU A 108 -1.74 -14.91 12.95
N LEU A 109 -2.69 -14.01 12.74
CA LEU A 109 -2.43 -12.57 12.81
C LEU A 109 -2.02 -12.13 14.22
N PRO A 110 -1.25 -11.02 14.34
CA PRO A 110 -0.98 -10.40 15.62
C PRO A 110 -2.26 -10.05 16.38
N GLU A 111 -2.22 -10.14 17.69
CA GLU A 111 -3.35 -9.79 18.54
C GLU A 111 -3.80 -8.33 18.29
N GLY A 112 -5.10 -8.13 18.12
CA GLY A 112 -5.69 -6.82 17.81
C GLY A 112 -5.65 -6.43 16.33
N CYS A 113 -4.93 -7.16 15.48
CA CYS A 113 -4.93 -6.92 14.03
C CYS A 113 -6.29 -7.26 13.42
N LYS A 114 -6.85 -6.32 12.66
CA LYS A 114 -8.15 -6.46 11.99
C LYS A 114 -7.97 -6.17 10.50
N PRO A 115 -7.75 -7.19 9.67
CA PRO A 115 -7.59 -6.99 8.24
C PRO A 115 -8.87 -6.46 7.60
N VAL A 116 -8.72 -5.53 6.66
CA VAL A 116 -9.80 -5.00 5.82
C VAL A 116 -9.79 -5.67 4.45
N PHE A 117 -8.62 -6.07 3.99
CA PHE A 117 -8.42 -6.56 2.64
C PHE A 117 -7.93 -8.01 2.58
N LEU A 118 -8.45 -8.72 1.58
CA LEU A 118 -7.92 -9.98 1.07
C LEU A 118 -7.46 -9.76 -0.37
N ARG A 119 -6.18 -9.99 -0.66
CA ARG A 119 -5.68 -10.09 -2.03
C ARG A 119 -5.55 -11.56 -2.39
N PRO A 120 -6.31 -12.06 -3.36
CA PRO A 120 -6.14 -13.45 -3.79
C PRO A 120 -4.85 -13.61 -4.58
N PRO A 121 -4.09 -14.71 -4.38
CA PRO A 121 -2.88 -15.00 -5.14
C PRO A 121 -3.11 -14.92 -6.66
N GLY A 122 -2.18 -14.22 -7.34
CA GLY A 122 -2.25 -13.99 -8.79
C GLY A 122 -3.44 -13.15 -9.25
N GLY A 123 -4.08 -12.37 -8.36
CA GLY A 123 -5.22 -11.53 -8.70
C GLY A 123 -6.48 -12.31 -9.09
N ALA A 124 -6.62 -13.55 -8.62
CA ALA A 124 -7.72 -14.43 -8.97
C ALA A 124 -9.10 -13.87 -8.61
N SER A 125 -10.14 -14.31 -9.33
CA SER A 125 -11.52 -13.95 -9.04
C SER A 125 -12.45 -15.12 -9.26
N SER A 126 -13.49 -15.25 -8.42
CA SER A 126 -14.62 -16.17 -8.59
C SER A 126 -15.79 -15.75 -7.71
N GLU A 127 -16.98 -16.25 -7.99
CA GLU A 127 -18.16 -16.03 -7.15
C GLU A 127 -17.96 -16.59 -5.73
N ALA A 128 -17.37 -17.77 -5.62
CA ALA A 128 -17.07 -18.41 -4.34
C ALA A 128 -16.12 -17.55 -3.48
N LEU A 129 -15.08 -16.99 -4.10
CA LEU A 129 -14.13 -16.09 -3.45
C LEU A 129 -14.81 -14.79 -2.98
N SER A 130 -15.59 -14.14 -3.86
CA SER A 130 -16.30 -12.91 -3.53
C SER A 130 -17.27 -13.11 -2.37
N GLN A 131 -18.05 -14.21 -2.39
CA GLN A 131 -19.00 -14.52 -1.33
C GLN A 131 -18.32 -14.86 0.00
N ALA A 132 -17.19 -15.59 -0.02
CA ALA A 132 -16.43 -15.91 1.19
C ALA A 132 -15.80 -14.66 1.81
N ALA A 133 -15.18 -13.80 1.00
CA ALA A 133 -14.63 -12.53 1.44
C ALA A 133 -15.73 -11.63 2.03
N LYS A 134 -16.89 -11.54 1.37
CA LYS A 134 -18.06 -10.78 1.86
C LYS A 134 -18.50 -11.25 3.25
N ASN A 135 -18.63 -12.56 3.43
CA ASN A 135 -19.07 -13.13 4.71
C ASN A 135 -18.02 -12.99 5.82
N ALA A 136 -16.75 -12.89 5.45
CA ALA A 136 -15.64 -12.59 6.38
C ALA A 136 -15.48 -11.09 6.67
N GLY A 137 -16.27 -10.22 6.02
CA GLY A 137 -16.16 -8.76 6.19
C GLY A 137 -14.96 -8.14 5.46
N LEU A 138 -14.36 -8.85 4.48
CA LEU A 138 -13.16 -8.45 3.76
C LEU A 138 -13.50 -7.88 2.37
N ALA A 139 -12.94 -6.74 2.01
CA ALA A 139 -12.87 -6.29 0.63
C ALA A 139 -11.78 -7.04 -0.13
N LEU A 140 -11.97 -7.23 -1.43
CA LEU A 140 -10.94 -7.82 -2.30
C LEU A 140 -10.05 -6.72 -2.84
N LEU A 141 -8.74 -6.97 -2.91
CA LEU A 141 -7.75 -6.01 -3.38
C LEU A 141 -6.88 -6.63 -4.46
N ASN A 142 -6.76 -5.94 -5.59
CA ASN A 142 -5.72 -6.19 -6.58
C ASN A 142 -4.78 -4.97 -6.64
N TRP A 143 -4.22 -4.66 -7.78
CA TRP A 143 -3.27 -3.58 -8.00
C TRP A 143 -3.54 -2.87 -9.32
N SER A 144 -3.01 -1.67 -9.46
CA SER A 144 -3.03 -0.90 -10.70
C SER A 144 -1.64 -0.74 -11.32
N VAL A 145 -0.58 -0.95 -10.53
CA VAL A 145 0.81 -0.93 -11.00
C VAL A 145 1.50 -2.24 -10.59
N ASP A 146 1.97 -3.01 -11.59
CA ASP A 146 2.72 -4.27 -11.42
C ASP A 146 4.03 -4.18 -12.18
N PRO A 147 5.15 -3.90 -11.51
CA PRO A 147 6.47 -3.86 -12.16
C PRO A 147 7.09 -5.24 -12.33
N LYS A 148 6.43 -6.32 -11.88
CA LYS A 148 6.91 -7.71 -11.95
C LYS A 148 8.27 -7.92 -11.27
N ASP A 149 8.48 -7.35 -10.10
CA ASP A 149 9.70 -7.45 -9.31
C ASP A 149 10.08 -8.90 -8.98
N TRP A 150 9.09 -9.78 -8.84
CA TRP A 150 9.24 -11.21 -8.66
C TRP A 150 9.90 -11.93 -9.86
N ALA A 151 9.82 -11.36 -11.07
CA ALA A 151 10.40 -11.92 -12.29
C ALA A 151 11.65 -11.13 -12.73
N ILE A 152 11.68 -9.82 -12.44
CA ILE A 152 12.76 -8.91 -12.81
C ILE A 152 13.63 -8.68 -11.58
N HIS A 153 14.81 -9.33 -11.53
CA HIS A 153 15.74 -9.19 -10.42
C HIS A 153 16.71 -8.00 -10.59
N ASP A 154 16.22 -6.92 -11.20
CA ASP A 154 16.91 -5.65 -11.42
C ASP A 154 16.13 -4.52 -10.75
N ALA A 155 16.66 -4.03 -9.62
CA ALA A 155 15.99 -3.00 -8.82
C ALA A 155 15.77 -1.70 -9.59
N ALA A 156 16.69 -1.30 -10.46
CA ALA A 156 16.58 -0.07 -11.24
C ALA A 156 15.51 -0.19 -12.35
N ALA A 157 15.40 -1.35 -12.99
CA ALA A 157 14.34 -1.60 -13.96
C ALA A 157 12.96 -1.60 -13.31
N VAL A 158 12.81 -2.22 -12.11
CA VAL A 158 11.59 -2.23 -11.32
C VAL A 158 11.21 -0.82 -10.87
N GLU A 159 12.17 -0.03 -10.35
CA GLU A 159 11.96 1.38 -9.99
C GLU A 159 11.42 2.17 -11.18
N THR A 160 12.10 2.10 -12.32
CA THR A 160 11.72 2.83 -13.54
C THR A 160 10.29 2.48 -13.97
N ALA A 161 9.94 1.19 -14.00
CA ALA A 161 8.61 0.74 -14.40
C ALA A 161 7.48 1.32 -13.53
N VAL A 162 7.73 1.48 -12.22
CA VAL A 162 6.76 2.11 -11.30
C VAL A 162 6.72 3.62 -11.51
N VAL A 163 7.88 4.28 -11.47
CA VAL A 163 7.98 5.75 -11.48
C VAL A 163 7.40 6.37 -12.75
N ASP A 164 7.56 5.68 -13.90
CA ASP A 164 7.07 6.16 -15.20
C ASP A 164 5.55 6.00 -15.38
N THR A 165 4.90 5.16 -14.55
CA THR A 165 3.49 4.80 -14.77
C THR A 165 2.55 5.20 -13.64
N VAL A 166 3.07 5.34 -12.42
CA VAL A 166 2.28 5.56 -11.21
C VAL A 166 1.54 6.90 -11.24
N GLN A 167 0.30 6.90 -10.78
CA GLN A 167 -0.57 8.06 -10.67
C GLN A 167 -1.19 8.14 -9.26
N ASP A 168 -1.74 9.31 -8.95
CA ASP A 168 -2.50 9.52 -7.72
C ASP A 168 -3.65 8.52 -7.58
N GLY A 169 -3.73 7.86 -6.43
CA GLY A 169 -4.73 6.84 -6.14
C GLY A 169 -4.35 5.41 -6.54
N ASP A 170 -3.15 5.19 -7.07
CA ASP A 170 -2.71 3.86 -7.47
C ASP A 170 -2.30 2.99 -6.27
N VAL A 171 -2.48 1.67 -6.47
CA VAL A 171 -2.00 0.60 -5.60
C VAL A 171 -0.87 -0.12 -6.32
N ILE A 172 0.33 -0.07 -5.73
CA ILE A 172 1.57 -0.63 -6.29
C ILE A 172 1.79 -2.01 -5.68
N LEU A 173 1.96 -3.03 -6.53
CA LEU A 173 2.32 -4.39 -6.14
C LEU A 173 3.83 -4.56 -6.13
N LEU A 174 4.37 -5.04 -5.02
CA LEU A 174 5.73 -5.55 -4.87
C LEU A 174 5.73 -6.79 -3.96
N HIS A 175 6.91 -7.37 -3.76
CA HIS A 175 7.12 -8.50 -2.87
C HIS A 175 8.32 -8.23 -1.94
N ASP A 176 8.27 -8.74 -0.71
CA ASP A 176 9.37 -8.58 0.27
C ASP A 176 10.18 -9.87 0.46
N MET A 177 10.38 -10.62 -0.64
CA MET A 177 10.90 -11.98 -0.64
C MET A 177 12.36 -12.09 -1.08
N CYS A 178 12.93 -11.05 -1.68
CA CYS A 178 14.32 -11.02 -2.14
C CYS A 178 14.95 -9.64 -1.99
N GLU A 179 16.28 -9.59 -2.14
CA GLU A 179 17.06 -8.36 -1.94
C GLU A 179 16.74 -7.31 -3.00
N SER A 180 16.67 -7.71 -4.28
CA SER A 180 16.38 -6.78 -5.39
C SER A 180 15.01 -6.11 -5.27
N SER A 181 13.98 -6.84 -4.79
CA SER A 181 12.65 -6.26 -4.55
C SER A 181 12.66 -5.24 -3.41
N VAL A 182 13.39 -5.51 -2.33
CA VAL A 182 13.55 -4.55 -1.23
C VAL A 182 14.33 -3.32 -1.68
N ASP A 183 15.41 -3.48 -2.45
CA ASP A 183 16.16 -2.36 -3.00
C ASP A 183 15.30 -1.50 -3.93
N ALA A 184 14.52 -2.13 -4.81
CA ALA A 184 13.59 -1.45 -5.68
C ALA A 184 12.52 -0.68 -4.88
N ALA A 185 11.93 -1.32 -3.87
CA ALA A 185 10.91 -0.69 -3.04
C ALA A 185 11.41 0.60 -2.37
N LEU A 186 12.61 0.56 -1.79
CA LEU A 186 13.20 1.72 -1.12
C LEU A 186 13.59 2.82 -2.13
N ALA A 187 14.09 2.47 -3.31
CA ALA A 187 14.39 3.41 -4.38
C ALA A 187 13.11 4.07 -4.93
N ILE A 188 12.03 3.30 -5.14
CA ILE A 188 10.70 3.81 -5.51
C ILE A 188 10.20 4.83 -4.49
N VAL A 189 10.31 4.51 -3.20
CA VAL A 189 9.90 5.43 -2.12
C VAL A 189 10.66 6.74 -2.22
N ASP A 190 12.01 6.70 -2.30
CA ASP A 190 12.84 7.90 -2.38
C ASP A 190 12.47 8.76 -3.59
N ARG A 191 12.28 8.12 -4.74
CA ARG A 191 11.96 8.80 -6.00
C ARG A 191 10.60 9.48 -5.95
N LEU A 192 9.56 8.75 -5.52
CA LEU A 192 8.19 9.26 -5.49
C LEU A 192 7.99 10.33 -4.41
N LEU A 193 8.64 10.22 -3.25
CA LEU A 193 8.68 11.30 -2.25
C LEU A 193 9.28 12.57 -2.86
N GLY A 194 10.37 12.44 -3.64
CA GLY A 194 10.99 13.55 -4.37
C GLY A 194 10.08 14.16 -5.45
N GLN A 195 9.09 13.42 -5.97
CA GLN A 195 8.09 13.88 -6.93
C GLN A 195 6.80 14.40 -6.27
N GLY A 196 6.78 14.51 -4.93
CA GLY A 196 5.66 15.05 -4.18
C GLY A 196 4.53 14.04 -3.89
N PHE A 197 4.75 12.74 -4.11
CA PHE A 197 3.81 11.72 -3.67
C PHE A 197 3.88 11.52 -2.16
N ARG A 198 2.75 11.11 -1.59
CA ARG A 198 2.59 10.67 -0.21
C ARG A 198 2.25 9.19 -0.19
N PHE A 199 2.98 8.42 0.61
CA PHE A 199 2.69 7.01 0.83
C PHE A 199 1.75 6.85 2.03
N VAL A 200 0.69 6.09 1.82
CA VAL A 200 -0.32 5.77 2.84
C VAL A 200 -0.69 4.30 2.75
N THR A 201 -1.31 3.75 3.77
CA THR A 201 -1.89 2.39 3.72
C THR A 201 -3.07 2.36 2.74
N VAL A 202 -3.48 1.17 2.31
CA VAL A 202 -4.63 1.03 1.38
C VAL A 202 -5.91 1.56 2.02
N SER A 203 -6.12 1.31 3.31
CA SER A 203 -7.29 1.85 4.04
C SER A 203 -7.27 3.37 4.12
N GLU A 204 -6.11 3.97 4.38
CA GLU A 204 -5.96 5.43 4.39
C GLU A 204 -6.17 6.01 2.98
N LEU A 205 -5.63 5.37 1.93
CA LEU A 205 -5.84 5.79 0.54
C LEU A 205 -7.32 5.78 0.18
N ALA A 206 -8.05 4.70 0.51
CA ALA A 206 -9.49 4.61 0.30
C ALA A 206 -10.22 5.76 1.01
N ALA A 207 -9.90 6.03 2.28
CA ALA A 207 -10.51 7.10 3.07
C ALA A 207 -10.23 8.49 2.48
N ILE A 208 -8.99 8.79 2.07
CA ILE A 208 -8.60 10.05 1.43
C ILE A 208 -9.40 10.27 0.13
N LYS A 209 -9.66 9.19 -0.62
CA LYS A 209 -10.44 9.24 -1.87
C LYS A 209 -11.95 9.14 -1.66
N GLY A 210 -12.42 9.15 -0.40
CA GLY A 210 -13.85 9.09 -0.07
C GLY A 210 -14.51 7.75 -0.39
N VAL A 211 -13.72 6.68 -0.51
CA VAL A 211 -14.20 5.32 -0.79
C VAL A 211 -14.26 4.52 0.50
N VAL A 212 -15.40 3.89 0.76
CA VAL A 212 -15.56 2.89 1.83
C VAL A 212 -15.50 1.50 1.19
N PRO A 213 -14.41 0.73 1.39
CA PRO A 213 -14.29 -0.60 0.81
C PRO A 213 -15.42 -1.51 1.26
N GLN A 214 -16.14 -2.11 0.28
CA GLN A 214 -17.27 -2.98 0.55
C GLN A 214 -16.82 -4.44 0.56
N PRO A 215 -17.21 -5.24 1.56
CA PRO A 215 -16.88 -6.65 1.63
C PRO A 215 -17.31 -7.42 0.36
N GLY A 216 -16.42 -8.22 -0.18
CA GLY A 216 -16.61 -9.01 -1.40
C GLY A 216 -16.42 -8.23 -2.71
N GLN A 217 -16.28 -6.89 -2.67
CA GLN A 217 -15.96 -6.08 -3.86
C GLN A 217 -14.45 -6.01 -4.11
N MET A 218 -14.07 -6.05 -5.40
CA MET A 218 -12.67 -5.96 -5.85
C MET A 218 -12.29 -4.51 -6.14
N TYR A 219 -11.14 -4.10 -5.59
CA TYR A 219 -10.52 -2.79 -5.82
C TYR A 219 -9.11 -2.96 -6.38
N CYS A 220 -8.73 -2.13 -7.35
CA CYS A 220 -7.38 -2.11 -7.91
C CYS A 220 -6.69 -0.75 -7.69
N LYS A 221 -7.45 0.29 -7.45
CA LYS A 221 -7.03 1.68 -7.22
C LYS A 221 -8.17 2.46 -6.60
N PHE A 222 -7.88 3.65 -6.08
CA PHE A 222 -8.85 4.55 -5.46
C PHE A 222 -8.73 5.95 -6.08
N ARG A 223 -9.78 6.40 -6.76
CA ARG A 223 -9.83 7.71 -7.45
C ARG A 223 -11.18 8.38 -7.29
#